data_33a9d88cc1e49b1ff378121109fd024b
#
_entry.id   33a9d88cc1e49b1ff378121109fd024b
#
_cell.length_a   1.000
_cell.length_b   1.000
_cell.length_c   1.000
_cell.angle_alpha   90.00
_cell.angle_beta   90.00
_cell.angle_gamma   90.00
#
_symmetry.space_group_name_H-M   'P 1'
#
loop_
_entity.id
_entity.type
_entity.pdbx_description
1 polymer ?
#
loop_
_entity_poly.entity_id
_entity_poly.type
_entity_poly.pdbx_seq_one_letter_code
_entity_poly.pdbx_strand_id
1 'polypeptide(L)'
;MIRTRFAPSPTGYLHIGGARTALFSWAYARRHGGKFILRIEDTDLERSTVQSTQAILDGMAWLGLDYDEGPFYQMQRLTRYHELAEQLLRADRAYYCYASKEELEVMREQQRAAGLKPRYDGRWRDSKQTPPAGVKPVVRLKNPAAGHVAFDDLVKGRIVVANSELDDLVLLRADGVPTYNFGVVVDDLDMNISHVIRGDDHVNNTPRQINILKALGAPLPQYAHVPMILGADGERLSKRHGAVSVMQYRDDGYLPEALVNYLARLGWSHGDEEIFSCEQLVEWFDLTSINCAPAKFNPEKLSWLNQQYLKTADNARLAKLVTPFLEADGCDTAAGPDLLKVVNLLKERVSTTAELADAAVYFFRPLEPAAELKTLHFSCEAKPVIIDLMGKLAAVEWDRHIIHDAIKTAATAHGLKLPKVAMPLRVMVTGEAQTPSIDAILELLGRAETLKRMNSRLADFPA
;
A
#
# COMPACT_ATOMS: atom_id res chain seq x y z
N MET A 1 -15.19 -21.06 14.31
CA MET A 1 -14.06 -20.10 14.39
C MET A 1 -13.95 -19.38 13.06
N ILE A 2 -13.82 -18.05 13.06
CA ILE A 2 -13.58 -17.26 11.83
C ILE A 2 -12.20 -17.59 11.29
N ARG A 3 -12.13 -17.88 9.99
CA ARG A 3 -10.89 -18.11 9.25
C ARG A 3 -10.97 -17.36 7.92
N THR A 4 -10.11 -16.41 7.74
CA THR A 4 -9.97 -15.61 6.52
C THR A 4 -8.60 -15.87 5.90
N ARG A 5 -8.39 -15.40 4.68
CA ARG A 5 -7.10 -15.54 4.00
C ARG A 5 -6.79 -14.35 3.10
N PHE A 6 -5.50 -14.09 2.95
CA PHE A 6 -4.96 -13.35 1.83
C PHE A 6 -4.25 -14.34 0.90
N ALA A 7 -4.58 -14.32 -0.38
CA ALA A 7 -4.12 -15.32 -1.34
C ALA A 7 -3.58 -14.63 -2.61
N PRO A 8 -2.44 -13.92 -2.50
CA PRO A 8 -1.86 -13.22 -3.63
C PRO A 8 -1.14 -14.16 -4.60
N SER A 9 -1.24 -13.83 -5.91
CA SER A 9 -0.34 -14.42 -6.92
C SER A 9 0.96 -13.60 -6.95
N PRO A 10 2.14 -14.24 -6.84
CA PRO A 10 3.43 -13.53 -6.77
C PRO A 10 3.93 -13.14 -8.17
N THR A 11 3.09 -12.47 -8.94
CA THR A 11 3.38 -12.00 -10.31
C THR A 11 3.79 -10.52 -10.36
N GLY A 12 4.05 -9.92 -9.20
CA GLY A 12 4.44 -8.52 -9.03
C GLY A 12 4.46 -8.12 -7.57
N TYR A 13 4.59 -6.81 -7.33
CA TYR A 13 4.62 -6.24 -5.99
C TYR A 13 3.22 -6.20 -5.35
N LEU A 14 3.18 -6.15 -4.01
CA LEU A 14 1.95 -5.87 -3.27
C LEU A 14 1.51 -4.43 -3.55
N HIS A 15 0.46 -4.26 -4.34
CA HIS A 15 -0.15 -2.96 -4.60
C HIS A 15 -1.26 -2.65 -3.59
N ILE A 16 -1.65 -1.38 -3.47
CA ILE A 16 -2.62 -0.92 -2.47
C ILE A 16 -3.98 -1.64 -2.53
N GLY A 17 -4.44 -2.08 -3.70
CA GLY A 17 -5.66 -2.88 -3.82
C GLY A 17 -5.55 -4.26 -3.15
N GLY A 18 -4.41 -4.93 -3.34
CA GLY A 18 -4.08 -6.18 -2.65
C GLY A 18 -3.91 -5.96 -1.15
N ALA A 19 -3.18 -4.92 -0.76
CA ALA A 19 -2.96 -4.55 0.64
C ALA A 19 -4.28 -4.26 1.37
N ARG A 20 -5.23 -3.54 0.74
CA ARG A 20 -6.56 -3.31 1.31
C ARG A 20 -7.33 -4.60 1.51
N THR A 21 -7.27 -5.52 0.55
CA THR A 21 -7.94 -6.83 0.66
C THR A 21 -7.33 -7.66 1.79
N ALA A 22 -6.00 -7.64 1.93
CA ALA A 22 -5.29 -8.27 3.04
C ALA A 22 -5.72 -7.63 4.38
N LEU A 23 -5.74 -6.30 4.47
CA LEU A 23 -6.15 -5.54 5.64
C LEU A 23 -7.58 -5.90 6.09
N PHE A 24 -8.53 -5.95 5.17
CA PHE A 24 -9.92 -6.28 5.50
C PHE A 24 -10.07 -7.73 5.98
N SER A 25 -9.36 -8.67 5.35
CA SER A 25 -9.32 -10.06 5.78
C SER A 25 -8.68 -10.22 7.16
N TRP A 26 -7.59 -9.49 7.40
CA TRP A 26 -6.87 -9.46 8.68
C TRP A 26 -7.72 -8.83 9.79
N ALA A 27 -8.27 -7.63 9.57
CA ALA A 27 -9.07 -6.92 10.55
C ALA A 27 -10.30 -7.72 10.97
N TYR A 28 -10.98 -8.35 10.02
CA TYR A 28 -12.15 -9.20 10.30
C TYR A 28 -11.77 -10.42 11.13
N ALA A 29 -10.66 -11.09 10.82
CA ALA A 29 -10.17 -12.20 11.63
C ALA A 29 -9.81 -11.75 13.05
N ARG A 30 -9.05 -10.65 13.20
CA ARG A 30 -8.63 -10.12 14.51
C ARG A 30 -9.82 -9.72 15.37
N ARG A 31 -10.81 -9.00 14.81
CA ARG A 31 -12.03 -8.62 15.53
C ARG A 31 -12.74 -9.81 16.16
N HIS A 32 -12.83 -10.91 15.44
CA HIS A 32 -13.59 -12.09 15.87
C HIS A 32 -12.74 -13.15 16.58
N GLY A 33 -11.49 -12.83 16.98
CA GLY A 33 -10.58 -13.79 17.59
C GLY A 33 -10.33 -15.02 16.71
N GLY A 34 -10.38 -14.83 15.40
CA GLY A 34 -10.20 -15.85 14.38
C GLY A 34 -8.76 -16.00 13.92
N LYS A 35 -8.58 -16.64 12.75
CA LYS A 35 -7.28 -16.87 12.12
C LYS A 35 -7.19 -16.20 10.76
N PHE A 36 -6.08 -15.54 10.50
CA PHE A 36 -5.72 -14.98 9.20
C PHE A 36 -4.61 -15.82 8.55
N ILE A 37 -4.88 -16.34 7.37
CA ILE A 37 -4.02 -17.28 6.66
C ILE A 37 -3.36 -16.60 5.45
N LEU A 38 -2.08 -16.85 5.24
CA LEU A 38 -1.38 -16.43 4.02
C LEU A 38 -1.17 -17.63 3.10
N ARG A 39 -1.63 -17.49 1.84
CA ARG A 39 -1.42 -18.47 0.78
C ARG A 39 -0.84 -17.78 -0.45
N ILE A 40 0.24 -18.29 -1.00
CA ILE A 40 0.88 -17.83 -2.22
C ILE A 40 0.36 -18.67 -3.40
N GLU A 41 -0.30 -18.03 -4.36
CA GLU A 41 -0.87 -18.68 -5.55
C GLU A 41 0.13 -18.63 -6.70
N ASP A 42 1.12 -19.53 -6.65
CA ASP A 42 2.31 -19.60 -7.52
C ASP A 42 2.14 -20.56 -8.70
N THR A 43 0.92 -20.85 -9.13
CA THR A 43 0.61 -21.77 -10.24
C THR A 43 0.94 -21.21 -11.63
N ASP A 44 1.23 -19.94 -11.76
CA ASP A 44 1.78 -19.29 -12.95
C ASP A 44 3.31 -19.26 -12.84
N LEU A 45 3.96 -20.35 -13.26
CA LEU A 45 5.40 -20.53 -13.12
C LEU A 45 6.24 -19.52 -13.92
N GLU A 46 5.69 -18.97 -15.00
CA GLU A 46 6.40 -18.01 -15.84
C GLU A 46 6.50 -16.62 -15.18
N ARG A 47 5.46 -16.22 -14.45
CA ARG A 47 5.37 -14.90 -13.84
C ARG A 47 5.63 -14.89 -12.34
N SER A 48 5.59 -16.05 -11.68
CA SER A 48 5.87 -16.18 -10.24
C SER A 48 7.36 -16.16 -9.96
N THR A 49 7.81 -15.22 -9.13
CA THR A 49 9.22 -15.08 -8.75
C THR A 49 9.40 -15.06 -7.23
N VAL A 50 10.57 -15.50 -6.77
CA VAL A 50 10.95 -15.42 -5.35
C VAL A 50 10.96 -13.95 -4.88
N GLN A 51 11.46 -13.04 -5.72
CA GLN A 51 11.51 -11.62 -5.42
C GLN A 51 10.10 -11.03 -5.23
N SER A 52 9.15 -11.40 -6.08
CA SER A 52 7.75 -10.94 -5.94
C SER A 52 7.10 -11.49 -4.68
N THR A 53 7.39 -12.75 -4.32
CA THR A 53 6.94 -13.34 -3.05
C THR A 53 7.50 -12.57 -1.86
N GLN A 54 8.82 -12.31 -1.84
CA GLN A 54 9.46 -11.57 -0.77
C GLN A 54 8.89 -10.14 -0.64
N ALA A 55 8.68 -9.45 -1.76
CA ALA A 55 8.09 -8.11 -1.76
C ALA A 55 6.65 -8.08 -1.19
N ILE A 56 5.88 -9.16 -1.35
CA ILE A 56 4.57 -9.30 -0.71
C ILE A 56 4.72 -9.45 0.80
N LEU A 57 5.64 -10.30 1.25
CA LEU A 57 5.91 -10.54 2.67
C LEU A 57 6.42 -9.27 3.36
N ASP A 58 7.36 -8.56 2.73
CA ASP A 58 7.90 -7.30 3.24
C ASP A 58 6.81 -6.23 3.35
N GLY A 59 5.93 -6.12 2.35
CA GLY A 59 4.82 -5.18 2.38
C GLY A 59 3.81 -5.49 3.48
N MET A 60 3.48 -6.76 3.69
CA MET A 60 2.62 -7.19 4.80
C MET A 60 3.25 -6.92 6.16
N ALA A 61 4.54 -7.25 6.32
CA ALA A 61 5.28 -7.00 7.55
C ALA A 61 5.36 -5.49 7.88
N TRP A 62 5.63 -4.65 6.88
CA TRP A 62 5.68 -3.21 7.07
C TRP A 62 4.33 -2.61 7.48
N LEU A 63 3.20 -3.15 6.94
CA LEU A 63 1.86 -2.73 7.32
C LEU A 63 1.38 -3.34 8.65
N GLY A 64 2.15 -4.24 9.28
CA GLY A 64 1.76 -4.93 10.50
C GLY A 64 0.65 -5.98 10.30
N LEU A 65 0.50 -6.51 9.07
CA LEU A 65 -0.49 -7.54 8.74
C LEU A 65 0.10 -8.93 8.96
N ASP A 66 0.24 -9.30 10.22
CA ASP A 66 0.73 -10.59 10.66
C ASP A 66 -0.28 -11.72 10.37
N TYR A 67 0.20 -12.85 9.86
CA TYR A 67 -0.62 -14.03 9.61
C TYR A 67 -0.38 -15.11 10.67
N ASP A 68 -1.43 -15.90 10.96
CA ASP A 68 -1.38 -16.96 11.96
C ASP A 68 -0.85 -18.27 11.38
N GLU A 69 -1.12 -18.53 10.10
CA GLU A 69 -0.76 -19.77 9.42
C GLU A 69 -0.25 -19.47 7.99
N GLY A 70 0.78 -20.19 7.55
CA GLY A 70 1.40 -20.01 6.24
C GLY A 70 2.82 -19.43 6.31
N PRO A 71 3.39 -18.93 5.21
CA PRO A 71 2.79 -18.96 3.87
C PRO A 71 2.67 -20.38 3.31
N PHE A 72 1.48 -20.73 2.80
CA PHE A 72 1.28 -21.95 2.03
C PHE A 72 1.50 -21.67 0.55
N TYR A 73 2.13 -22.60 -0.18
CA TYR A 73 2.41 -22.47 -1.61
C TYR A 73 1.58 -23.48 -2.41
N GLN A 74 0.86 -23.04 -3.44
CA GLN A 74 -0.02 -23.91 -4.23
C GLN A 74 0.78 -25.01 -4.96
N MET A 75 1.95 -24.69 -5.51
CA MET A 75 2.79 -25.67 -6.20
C MET A 75 3.27 -26.81 -5.30
N GLN A 76 3.31 -26.63 -3.98
CA GLN A 76 3.64 -27.67 -3.02
C GLN A 76 2.46 -28.62 -2.72
N ARG A 77 1.26 -28.32 -3.25
CA ARG A 77 0.01 -29.02 -2.95
C ARG A 77 -0.56 -29.79 -4.15
N LEU A 78 0.22 -30.00 -5.23
CA LEU A 78 -0.24 -30.62 -6.46
C LEU A 78 -0.91 -31.99 -6.22
N THR A 79 -0.33 -32.82 -5.36
CA THR A 79 -0.90 -34.14 -5.00
C THR A 79 -2.35 -34.01 -4.51
N ARG A 80 -2.62 -33.01 -3.66
CA ARG A 80 -3.96 -32.78 -3.12
C ARG A 80 -4.99 -32.39 -4.18
N TYR A 81 -4.60 -31.57 -5.13
CA TYR A 81 -5.47 -31.22 -6.27
C TYR A 81 -5.79 -32.44 -7.13
N HIS A 82 -4.81 -33.30 -7.39
CA HIS A 82 -5.02 -34.54 -8.12
C HIS A 82 -5.97 -35.48 -7.39
N GLU A 83 -5.80 -35.68 -6.08
CA GLU A 83 -6.69 -36.52 -5.26
C GLU A 83 -8.17 -36.08 -5.38
N LEU A 84 -8.45 -34.77 -5.25
CA LEU A 84 -9.82 -34.27 -5.35
C LEU A 84 -10.36 -34.27 -6.78
N ALA A 85 -9.52 -34.06 -7.78
CA ALA A 85 -9.93 -34.23 -9.17
C ALA A 85 -10.31 -35.68 -9.49
N GLU A 86 -9.54 -36.66 -9.00
CA GLU A 86 -9.87 -38.08 -9.11
C GLU A 86 -11.15 -38.46 -8.36
N GLN A 87 -11.37 -37.89 -7.16
CA GLN A 87 -12.64 -38.05 -6.43
C GLN A 87 -13.83 -37.61 -7.28
N LEU A 88 -13.74 -36.44 -7.94
CA LEU A 88 -14.79 -35.92 -8.84
C LEU A 88 -14.98 -36.81 -10.07
N LEU A 89 -13.89 -37.35 -10.65
CA LEU A 89 -13.95 -38.28 -11.78
C LEU A 89 -14.67 -39.58 -11.40
N ARG A 90 -14.31 -40.19 -10.24
CA ARG A 90 -14.95 -41.43 -9.73
C ARG A 90 -16.43 -41.22 -9.39
N ALA A 91 -16.81 -40.02 -8.95
CA ALA A 91 -18.17 -39.66 -8.63
C ALA A 91 -19.00 -39.23 -9.86
N ASP A 92 -18.45 -39.33 -11.07
CA ASP A 92 -19.05 -38.83 -12.32
C ASP A 92 -19.43 -37.34 -12.26
N ARG A 93 -18.67 -36.55 -11.49
CA ARG A 93 -18.80 -35.08 -11.37
C ARG A 93 -17.78 -34.33 -12.23
N ALA A 94 -16.81 -35.04 -12.80
CA ALA A 94 -15.82 -34.53 -13.75
C ALA A 94 -15.58 -35.54 -14.86
N TYR A 95 -14.89 -35.12 -15.91
CA TYR A 95 -14.55 -35.98 -17.05
C TYR A 95 -13.27 -35.50 -17.73
N TYR A 96 -12.63 -36.41 -18.48
CA TYR A 96 -11.50 -36.09 -19.33
C TYR A 96 -11.95 -35.43 -20.63
N CYS A 97 -11.31 -34.31 -20.98
CA CYS A 97 -11.56 -33.60 -22.24
C CYS A 97 -10.27 -33.55 -23.06
N TYR A 98 -10.34 -34.04 -24.28
CA TYR A 98 -9.23 -34.12 -25.22
C TYR A 98 -9.31 -33.05 -26.32
N ALA A 99 -10.22 -32.09 -26.25
CA ALA A 99 -10.32 -31.01 -27.21
C ALA A 99 -9.03 -30.20 -27.27
N SER A 100 -8.47 -30.02 -28.46
CA SER A 100 -7.26 -29.22 -28.64
C SER A 100 -7.54 -27.72 -28.47
N LYS A 101 -6.48 -26.92 -28.38
CA LYS A 101 -6.61 -25.45 -28.33
C LYS A 101 -7.19 -24.90 -29.62
N GLU A 102 -6.78 -25.47 -30.73
CA GLU A 102 -7.22 -25.11 -32.11
C GLU A 102 -8.71 -25.40 -32.29
N GLU A 103 -9.16 -26.60 -31.89
CA GLU A 103 -10.59 -26.97 -31.94
C GLU A 103 -11.44 -26.03 -31.06
N LEU A 104 -10.95 -25.68 -29.89
CA LEU A 104 -11.65 -24.76 -28.99
C LEU A 104 -11.71 -23.34 -29.57
N GLU A 105 -10.67 -22.88 -30.25
CA GLU A 105 -10.68 -21.55 -30.86
C GLU A 105 -11.62 -21.49 -32.07
N VAL A 106 -11.58 -22.47 -32.94
CA VAL A 106 -12.55 -22.60 -34.07
C VAL A 106 -13.98 -22.59 -33.52
N MET A 107 -14.26 -23.38 -32.48
CA MET A 107 -15.58 -23.40 -31.83
C MET A 107 -16.00 -22.03 -31.35
N ARG A 108 -15.10 -21.29 -30.66
CA ARG A 108 -15.38 -19.96 -30.15
C ARG A 108 -15.63 -18.94 -31.26
N GLU A 109 -14.87 -19.02 -32.35
CA GLU A 109 -15.07 -18.15 -33.51
C GLU A 109 -16.43 -18.40 -34.18
N GLN A 110 -16.81 -19.67 -34.33
CA GLN A 110 -18.14 -20.02 -34.82
C GLN A 110 -19.27 -19.49 -33.95
N GLN A 111 -19.11 -19.59 -32.61
CA GLN A 111 -20.09 -19.05 -31.67
C GLN A 111 -20.17 -17.52 -31.73
N ARG A 112 -19.03 -16.82 -31.84
CA ARG A 112 -18.99 -15.34 -32.03
C ARG A 112 -19.68 -14.94 -33.35
N ALA A 113 -19.39 -15.66 -34.43
CA ALA A 113 -20.00 -15.40 -35.75
C ALA A 113 -21.53 -15.62 -35.73
N ALA A 114 -22.01 -16.55 -34.89
CA ALA A 114 -23.43 -16.80 -34.65
C ALA A 114 -24.08 -15.84 -33.61
N GLY A 115 -23.36 -14.84 -33.12
CA GLY A 115 -23.84 -13.91 -32.06
C GLY A 115 -24.01 -14.56 -30.69
N LEU A 116 -23.43 -15.73 -30.46
CA LEU A 116 -23.50 -16.44 -29.19
C LEU A 116 -22.29 -16.10 -28.31
N LYS A 117 -22.50 -16.15 -27.00
CA LYS A 117 -21.38 -16.00 -26.02
C LYS A 117 -20.47 -17.24 -26.11
N PRO A 118 -19.16 -17.07 -26.40
CA PRO A 118 -18.23 -18.18 -26.52
C PRO A 118 -18.13 -18.98 -25.23
N ARG A 119 -18.33 -20.28 -25.30
CA ARG A 119 -18.19 -21.23 -24.18
C ARG A 119 -17.90 -22.63 -24.71
N TYR A 120 -17.37 -23.49 -23.86
CA TYR A 120 -17.15 -24.88 -24.21
C TYR A 120 -18.49 -25.60 -24.44
N ASP A 121 -18.58 -26.37 -25.53
CA ASP A 121 -19.82 -26.99 -25.98
C ASP A 121 -20.14 -28.36 -25.33
N GLY A 122 -19.24 -28.86 -24.48
CA GLY A 122 -19.45 -30.13 -23.78
C GLY A 122 -19.18 -31.38 -24.61
N ARG A 123 -18.55 -31.26 -25.80
CA ARG A 123 -18.36 -32.39 -26.78
C ARG A 123 -17.70 -33.63 -26.16
N TRP A 124 -16.95 -33.52 -25.10
CA TRP A 124 -16.32 -34.64 -24.39
C TRP A 124 -17.08 -35.08 -23.14
N ARG A 125 -18.11 -34.36 -22.72
CA ARG A 125 -18.79 -34.56 -21.45
C ARG A 125 -19.35 -35.98 -21.26
N ASP A 126 -20.02 -36.53 -22.27
CA ASP A 126 -20.60 -37.87 -22.24
C ASP A 126 -20.14 -38.64 -23.52
N SER A 127 -18.99 -38.27 -24.04
CA SER A 127 -18.44 -38.84 -25.27
C SER A 127 -17.98 -40.27 -25.06
N LYS A 128 -18.35 -41.15 -26.02
CA LYS A 128 -17.84 -42.51 -26.11
C LYS A 128 -16.69 -42.64 -27.14
N GLN A 129 -16.17 -41.50 -27.63
CA GLN A 129 -15.08 -41.48 -28.57
C GLN A 129 -13.80 -42.03 -27.93
N THR A 130 -13.01 -42.75 -28.72
CA THR A 130 -11.68 -43.19 -28.32
C THR A 130 -10.78 -41.96 -28.14
N PRO A 131 -10.09 -41.86 -27.00
CA PRO A 131 -9.13 -40.76 -26.76
C PRO A 131 -8.07 -40.73 -27.89
N PRO A 132 -7.71 -39.54 -28.39
CA PRO A 132 -6.64 -39.40 -29.39
C PRO A 132 -5.31 -39.89 -28.82
N ALA A 133 -4.57 -40.68 -29.62
CA ALA A 133 -3.28 -41.22 -29.19
C ALA A 133 -2.29 -40.07 -28.88
N GLY A 134 -1.58 -40.16 -27.76
CA GLY A 134 -0.55 -39.19 -27.35
C GLY A 134 -1.05 -37.84 -26.83
N VAL A 135 -2.36 -37.61 -26.80
CA VAL A 135 -2.93 -36.36 -26.25
C VAL A 135 -3.21 -36.51 -24.77
N LYS A 136 -2.59 -35.63 -23.97
CA LYS A 136 -2.89 -35.52 -22.52
C LYS A 136 -4.21 -34.75 -22.32
N PRO A 137 -5.19 -35.31 -21.60
CA PRO A 137 -6.45 -34.62 -21.36
C PRO A 137 -6.32 -33.50 -20.34
N VAL A 138 -7.28 -32.58 -20.37
CA VAL A 138 -7.61 -31.74 -19.23
C VAL A 138 -8.76 -32.41 -18.46
N VAL A 139 -8.88 -32.14 -17.15
CA VAL A 139 -10.04 -32.55 -16.36
C VAL A 139 -11.03 -31.40 -16.31
N ARG A 140 -12.30 -31.64 -16.69
CA ARG A 140 -13.37 -30.66 -16.62
C ARG A 140 -14.44 -31.05 -15.61
N LEU A 141 -14.99 -30.05 -14.94
CA LEU A 141 -16.20 -30.19 -14.10
C LEU A 141 -17.41 -30.49 -14.97
N LYS A 142 -18.26 -31.44 -14.58
CA LYS A 142 -19.61 -31.57 -15.11
C LYS A 142 -20.50 -30.50 -14.43
N ASN A 143 -20.53 -29.29 -14.98
CA ASN A 143 -21.37 -28.21 -14.44
C ASN A 143 -22.87 -28.59 -14.57
N PRO A 144 -23.73 -28.30 -13.60
CA PRO A 144 -25.17 -28.50 -13.74
C PRO A 144 -25.72 -27.75 -14.95
N ALA A 145 -26.47 -28.43 -15.83
CA ALA A 145 -27.01 -27.83 -17.06
C ALA A 145 -28.23 -26.92 -16.80
N ALA A 146 -28.98 -27.18 -15.71
CA ALA A 146 -30.18 -26.46 -15.35
C ALA A 146 -30.11 -25.90 -13.94
N GLY A 147 -31.07 -25.04 -13.60
CA GLY A 147 -31.14 -24.37 -12.29
C GLY A 147 -30.22 -23.17 -12.23
N HIS A 148 -29.92 -22.72 -11.01
CA HIS A 148 -29.10 -21.54 -10.77
C HIS A 148 -28.22 -21.72 -9.53
N VAL A 149 -27.15 -20.92 -9.47
CA VAL A 149 -26.35 -20.69 -8.27
C VAL A 149 -26.78 -19.38 -7.67
N ALA A 150 -27.20 -19.42 -6.40
CA ALA A 150 -27.50 -18.24 -5.61
C ALA A 150 -26.64 -18.21 -4.37
N PHE A 151 -26.13 -17.04 -4.00
CA PHE A 151 -25.38 -16.78 -2.78
C PHE A 151 -25.64 -15.36 -2.30
N ASP A 152 -25.54 -15.16 -1.01
CA ASP A 152 -25.66 -13.85 -0.38
C ASP A 152 -24.27 -13.33 -0.09
N ASP A 153 -23.86 -12.26 -0.81
CA ASP A 153 -22.60 -11.58 -0.62
C ASP A 153 -22.75 -10.51 0.46
N LEU A 154 -21.85 -10.49 1.43
CA LEU A 154 -21.95 -9.58 2.58
C LEU A 154 -21.78 -8.09 2.21
N VAL A 155 -21.24 -7.79 1.03
CA VAL A 155 -21.06 -6.41 0.52
C VAL A 155 -22.01 -6.11 -0.64
N LYS A 156 -22.14 -7.04 -1.60
CA LYS A 156 -22.93 -6.85 -2.84
C LYS A 156 -24.37 -7.30 -2.73
N GLY A 157 -24.75 -7.98 -1.64
CA GLY A 157 -26.08 -8.54 -1.47
C GLY A 157 -26.30 -9.83 -2.28
N ARG A 158 -27.55 -10.17 -2.56
CA ARG A 158 -27.90 -11.43 -3.21
C ARG A 158 -27.53 -11.46 -4.68
N ILE A 159 -26.77 -12.47 -5.08
CA ILE A 159 -26.34 -12.72 -6.46
C ILE A 159 -26.91 -14.06 -6.93
N VAL A 160 -27.50 -14.06 -8.12
CA VAL A 160 -28.09 -15.25 -8.75
C VAL A 160 -27.57 -15.37 -10.17
N VAL A 161 -27.00 -16.53 -10.52
CA VAL A 161 -26.46 -16.82 -11.86
C VAL A 161 -27.03 -18.15 -12.34
N ALA A 162 -27.62 -18.18 -13.55
CA ALA A 162 -28.13 -19.40 -14.14
C ALA A 162 -26.97 -20.36 -14.47
N ASN A 163 -27.13 -21.65 -14.18
CA ASN A 163 -26.10 -22.65 -14.54
C ASN A 163 -25.87 -22.72 -16.05
N SER A 164 -26.88 -22.38 -16.85
CA SER A 164 -26.77 -22.29 -18.33
C SER A 164 -25.78 -21.19 -18.79
N GLU A 165 -25.43 -20.22 -17.95
CA GLU A 165 -24.40 -19.19 -18.22
C GLU A 165 -22.99 -19.67 -17.89
N LEU A 166 -22.87 -20.82 -17.19
CA LEU A 166 -21.60 -21.41 -16.79
C LEU A 166 -21.28 -22.59 -17.70
N ASP A 167 -20.01 -22.71 -18.10
CA ASP A 167 -19.52 -23.83 -18.87
C ASP A 167 -18.82 -24.89 -18.00
N ASP A 168 -18.53 -26.05 -18.59
CA ASP A 168 -17.75 -27.09 -17.92
C ASP A 168 -16.30 -26.63 -17.74
N LEU A 169 -16.04 -26.06 -16.57
CA LEU A 169 -14.75 -25.46 -16.22
C LEU A 169 -13.62 -26.49 -16.24
N VAL A 170 -12.46 -26.13 -16.75
CA VAL A 170 -11.24 -26.93 -16.57
C VAL A 170 -10.81 -26.85 -15.09
N LEU A 171 -10.64 -28.00 -14.46
CA LEU A 171 -10.12 -28.15 -13.09
C LEU A 171 -8.60 -28.35 -13.10
N LEU A 172 -8.12 -29.37 -13.85
CA LEU A 172 -6.70 -29.62 -14.06
C LEU A 172 -6.33 -29.43 -15.52
N ARG A 173 -5.23 -28.74 -15.75
CA ARG A 173 -4.60 -28.59 -17.09
C ARG A 173 -3.95 -29.89 -17.52
N ALA A 174 -3.56 -30.00 -18.78
CA ALA A 174 -2.88 -31.17 -19.34
C ALA A 174 -1.48 -31.43 -18.72
N ASP A 175 -0.87 -30.42 -18.11
CA ASP A 175 0.37 -30.53 -17.34
C ASP A 175 0.16 -30.96 -15.88
N GLY A 176 -1.11 -31.15 -15.46
CA GLY A 176 -1.48 -31.54 -14.10
C GLY A 176 -1.61 -30.38 -13.11
N VAL A 177 -1.33 -29.15 -13.52
CA VAL A 177 -1.46 -27.98 -12.65
C VAL A 177 -2.93 -27.57 -12.55
N PRO A 178 -3.45 -27.23 -11.35
CA PRO A 178 -4.83 -26.79 -11.21
C PRO A 178 -5.04 -25.43 -11.88
N THR A 179 -6.27 -25.21 -12.35
CA THR A 179 -6.70 -23.88 -12.72
C THR A 179 -6.97 -23.06 -11.45
N TYR A 180 -6.95 -21.74 -11.57
CA TYR A 180 -7.21 -20.80 -10.47
C TYR A 180 -8.45 -21.20 -9.63
N ASN A 181 -9.62 -21.38 -10.28
CA ASN A 181 -10.85 -21.68 -9.54
C ASN A 181 -10.80 -22.99 -8.77
N PHE A 182 -10.14 -24.01 -9.31
CA PHE A 182 -10.03 -25.31 -8.62
C PHE A 182 -9.03 -25.26 -7.47
N GLY A 183 -7.84 -24.70 -7.71
CA GLY A 183 -6.82 -24.56 -6.68
C GLY A 183 -7.32 -23.79 -5.46
N VAL A 184 -7.96 -22.63 -5.70
CA VAL A 184 -8.54 -21.80 -4.62
C VAL A 184 -9.58 -22.56 -3.82
N VAL A 185 -10.50 -23.29 -4.49
CA VAL A 185 -11.55 -24.06 -3.80
C VAL A 185 -10.98 -25.17 -2.92
N VAL A 186 -10.03 -25.93 -3.45
CA VAL A 186 -9.38 -27.02 -2.69
C VAL A 186 -8.66 -26.47 -1.46
N ASP A 187 -7.93 -25.38 -1.64
CA ASP A 187 -7.17 -24.77 -0.55
C ASP A 187 -8.09 -24.14 0.50
N ASP A 188 -9.10 -23.39 0.08
CA ASP A 188 -10.08 -22.78 1.00
C ASP A 188 -10.83 -23.87 1.79
N LEU A 189 -11.13 -25.01 1.18
CA LEU A 189 -11.72 -26.16 1.85
C LEU A 189 -10.77 -26.78 2.88
N ASP A 190 -9.56 -27.14 2.49
CA ASP A 190 -8.59 -27.79 3.39
C ASP A 190 -8.15 -26.87 4.54
N MET A 191 -8.05 -25.56 4.29
CA MET A 191 -7.70 -24.55 5.29
C MET A 191 -8.92 -24.13 6.13
N ASN A 192 -10.10 -24.72 5.88
CA ASN A 192 -11.36 -24.43 6.57
C ASN A 192 -11.68 -22.91 6.55
N ILE A 193 -11.51 -22.27 5.41
CA ILE A 193 -11.82 -20.85 5.25
C ILE A 193 -13.33 -20.64 5.41
N SER A 194 -13.70 -19.83 6.39
CA SER A 194 -15.10 -19.51 6.70
C SER A 194 -15.61 -18.30 5.92
N HIS A 195 -14.72 -17.35 5.60
CA HIS A 195 -15.05 -16.11 4.90
C HIS A 195 -14.04 -15.84 3.79
N VAL A 196 -14.54 -15.71 2.56
CA VAL A 196 -13.78 -15.36 1.37
C VAL A 196 -13.94 -13.86 1.11
N ILE A 197 -13.01 -13.05 1.61
CA ILE A 197 -12.95 -11.60 1.41
C ILE A 197 -11.95 -11.34 0.29
N ARG A 198 -12.38 -10.67 -0.81
CA ARG A 198 -11.55 -10.44 -2.00
C ARG A 198 -12.08 -9.31 -2.88
N GLY A 199 -11.33 -8.88 -3.88
CA GLY A 199 -11.78 -7.89 -4.86
C GLY A 199 -13.01 -8.34 -5.66
N ASP A 200 -13.85 -7.40 -6.06
CA ASP A 200 -15.11 -7.67 -6.78
C ASP A 200 -14.89 -8.07 -8.25
N ASP A 201 -13.68 -7.97 -8.78
CA ASP A 201 -13.27 -8.57 -10.05
C ASP A 201 -13.35 -10.12 -10.03
N HIS A 202 -13.43 -10.71 -8.85
CA HIS A 202 -13.64 -12.15 -8.67
C HIS A 202 -15.11 -12.58 -8.48
N VAL A 203 -16.08 -11.68 -8.50
CA VAL A 203 -17.51 -12.02 -8.35
C VAL A 203 -17.94 -13.09 -9.34
N ASN A 204 -17.52 -12.98 -10.60
CA ASN A 204 -17.85 -13.94 -11.65
C ASN A 204 -17.22 -15.33 -11.48
N ASN A 205 -16.23 -15.47 -10.60
CA ASN A 205 -15.62 -16.77 -10.27
C ASN A 205 -16.44 -17.51 -9.20
N THR A 206 -17.13 -16.79 -8.34
CA THR A 206 -17.85 -17.35 -7.18
C THR A 206 -18.88 -18.41 -7.57
N PRO A 207 -19.76 -18.24 -8.58
CA PRO A 207 -20.70 -19.27 -8.95
C PRO A 207 -20.02 -20.57 -9.42
N ARG A 208 -18.88 -20.46 -10.11
CA ARG A 208 -18.06 -21.60 -10.56
C ARG A 208 -17.47 -22.34 -9.38
N GLN A 209 -16.92 -21.60 -8.44
CA GLN A 209 -16.34 -22.15 -7.21
C GLN A 209 -17.38 -22.81 -6.31
N ILE A 210 -18.58 -22.24 -6.22
CA ILE A 210 -19.73 -22.85 -5.51
C ILE A 210 -20.10 -24.18 -6.17
N ASN A 211 -20.14 -24.28 -7.50
CA ASN A 211 -20.45 -25.52 -8.18
C ASN A 211 -19.37 -26.59 -7.96
N ILE A 212 -18.09 -26.22 -7.87
CA ILE A 212 -17.03 -27.14 -7.49
C ILE A 212 -17.22 -27.66 -6.04
N LEU A 213 -17.48 -26.76 -5.08
CA LEU A 213 -17.75 -27.14 -3.69
C LEU A 213 -18.97 -28.08 -3.57
N LYS A 214 -20.06 -27.77 -4.27
CA LYS A 214 -21.25 -28.64 -4.34
C LYS A 214 -20.93 -30.01 -4.93
N ALA A 215 -20.11 -30.06 -5.98
CA ALA A 215 -19.70 -31.33 -6.60
C ALA A 215 -18.85 -32.19 -5.65
N LEU A 216 -18.05 -31.54 -4.77
CA LEU A 216 -17.27 -32.17 -3.72
C LEU A 216 -18.11 -32.53 -2.47
N GLY A 217 -19.37 -32.10 -2.37
CA GLY A 217 -20.17 -32.26 -1.17
C GLY A 217 -19.69 -31.40 0.02
N ALA A 218 -18.96 -30.33 -0.25
CA ALA A 218 -18.31 -29.48 0.73
C ALA A 218 -19.19 -28.31 1.21
N PRO A 219 -18.98 -27.81 2.44
CA PRO A 219 -19.68 -26.63 2.93
C PRO A 219 -19.28 -25.39 2.14
N LEU A 220 -20.18 -24.41 2.05
CA LEU A 220 -19.93 -23.13 1.41
C LEU A 220 -19.39 -22.12 2.44
N PRO A 221 -18.30 -21.39 2.13
CA PRO A 221 -17.91 -20.24 2.93
C PRO A 221 -18.86 -19.06 2.69
N GLN A 222 -18.80 -18.05 3.54
CA GLN A 222 -19.42 -16.76 3.28
C GLN A 222 -18.52 -15.94 2.33
N TYR A 223 -19.13 -15.10 1.51
CA TYR A 223 -18.43 -14.29 0.52
C TYR A 223 -18.60 -12.80 0.81
N ALA A 224 -17.54 -12.04 0.62
CA ALA A 224 -17.54 -10.59 0.68
C ALA A 224 -16.65 -10.02 -0.46
N HIS A 225 -17.28 -9.45 -1.48
CA HIS A 225 -16.55 -8.87 -2.61
C HIS A 225 -16.41 -7.37 -2.45
N VAL A 226 -15.17 -6.96 -2.15
CA VAL A 226 -14.80 -5.56 -1.90
C VAL A 226 -14.66 -4.81 -3.24
N PRO A 227 -15.31 -3.65 -3.41
CA PRO A 227 -15.24 -2.87 -4.63
C PRO A 227 -13.81 -2.48 -5.02
N MET A 228 -13.56 -2.33 -6.31
CA MET A 228 -12.26 -1.86 -6.79
C MET A 228 -11.94 -0.45 -6.31
N ILE A 229 -10.65 -0.14 -6.26
CA ILE A 229 -10.14 1.23 -6.10
C ILE A 229 -9.96 1.83 -7.49
N LEU A 230 -10.50 3.05 -7.68
CA LEU A 230 -10.40 3.81 -8.93
C LEU A 230 -9.37 4.92 -8.79
N GLY A 231 -8.78 5.33 -9.90
CA GLY A 231 -8.02 6.57 -10.01
C GLY A 231 -8.93 7.81 -9.96
N ALA A 232 -8.34 8.99 -9.96
CA ALA A 232 -9.07 10.26 -9.99
C ALA A 232 -9.96 10.40 -11.24
N ASP A 233 -9.53 9.80 -12.37
CA ASP A 233 -10.26 9.76 -13.65
C ASP A 233 -11.45 8.77 -13.64
N GLY A 234 -11.64 8.00 -12.57
CA GLY A 234 -12.71 6.99 -12.47
C GLY A 234 -12.37 5.65 -13.12
N GLU A 235 -11.20 5.51 -13.72
CA GLU A 235 -10.72 4.24 -14.26
C GLU A 235 -10.12 3.37 -13.16
N ARG A 236 -9.97 2.05 -13.42
CA ARG A 236 -9.29 1.16 -12.48
C ARG A 236 -7.90 1.68 -12.15
N LEU A 237 -7.59 1.74 -10.86
CA LEU A 237 -6.29 2.20 -10.39
C LEU A 237 -5.16 1.40 -11.04
N SER A 238 -4.21 2.09 -11.64
CA SER A 238 -3.07 1.52 -12.37
C SER A 238 -1.78 2.28 -12.04
N LYS A 239 -0.64 1.80 -12.55
CA LYS A 239 0.68 2.44 -12.33
C LYS A 239 0.68 3.94 -12.69
N ARG A 240 -0.04 4.35 -13.73
CA ARG A 240 -0.19 5.77 -14.13
C ARG A 240 -0.95 6.64 -13.11
N HIS A 241 -1.68 6.01 -12.20
CA HIS A 241 -2.45 6.68 -11.15
C HIS A 241 -1.77 6.59 -9.76
N GLY A 242 -0.49 6.22 -9.72
CA GLY A 242 0.22 6.02 -8.45
C GLY A 242 -0.07 4.66 -7.79
N ALA A 243 -0.60 3.66 -8.52
CA ALA A 243 -0.66 2.28 -8.03
C ALA A 243 0.74 1.67 -8.03
N VAL A 244 1.57 2.15 -7.13
CA VAL A 244 2.91 1.66 -6.88
C VAL A 244 2.91 0.53 -5.85
N SER A 245 4.05 -0.08 -5.65
CA SER A 245 4.26 -1.01 -4.54
C SER A 245 3.96 -0.33 -3.21
N VAL A 246 3.39 -1.08 -2.27
CA VAL A 246 3.26 -0.64 -0.87
C VAL A 246 4.61 -0.16 -0.31
N MET A 247 5.71 -0.83 -0.69
CA MET A 247 7.05 -0.45 -0.24
C MET A 247 7.52 0.90 -0.79
N GLN A 248 6.97 1.37 -1.93
CA GLN A 248 7.26 2.70 -2.43
C GLN A 248 6.75 3.79 -1.48
N TYR A 249 5.57 3.59 -0.87
CA TYR A 249 5.07 4.54 0.14
C TYR A 249 5.99 4.63 1.36
N ARG A 250 6.59 3.50 1.78
CA ARG A 250 7.64 3.51 2.82
C ARG A 250 8.84 4.34 2.38
N ASP A 251 9.31 4.10 1.16
CA ASP A 251 10.49 4.77 0.61
C ASP A 251 10.23 6.28 0.35
N ASP A 252 8.97 6.65 0.08
CA ASP A 252 8.49 8.03 0.00
C ASP A 252 8.26 8.67 1.39
N GLY A 253 8.49 7.92 2.48
CA GLY A 253 8.43 8.44 3.84
C GLY A 253 7.04 8.44 4.49
N TYR A 254 6.09 7.65 3.99
CA TYR A 254 4.81 7.47 4.67
C TYR A 254 4.94 6.51 5.87
N LEU A 255 4.13 6.77 6.91
CA LEU A 255 4.02 5.89 8.06
C LEU A 255 3.05 4.73 7.76
N PRO A 256 3.37 3.49 8.19
CA PRO A 256 2.52 2.34 7.92
C PRO A 256 1.11 2.50 8.50
N GLU A 257 0.95 3.04 9.70
CA GLU A 257 -0.34 3.29 10.33
C GLU A 257 -1.19 4.31 9.56
N ALA A 258 -0.58 5.31 8.94
CA ALA A 258 -1.27 6.25 8.08
C ALA A 258 -1.81 5.57 6.81
N LEU A 259 -0.99 4.71 6.20
CA LEU A 259 -1.42 3.96 5.02
C LEU A 259 -2.50 2.93 5.38
N VAL A 260 -2.39 2.22 6.51
CA VAL A 260 -3.43 1.29 7.01
C VAL A 260 -4.76 2.03 7.21
N ASN A 261 -4.76 3.16 7.90
CA ASN A 261 -5.97 3.96 8.10
C ASN A 261 -6.56 4.43 6.77
N TYR A 262 -5.72 4.93 5.86
CA TYR A 262 -6.16 5.36 4.54
C TYR A 262 -6.78 4.22 3.73
N LEU A 263 -6.14 3.05 3.70
CA LEU A 263 -6.64 1.85 3.01
C LEU A 263 -7.97 1.38 3.59
N ALA A 264 -8.13 1.45 4.90
CA ALA A 264 -9.41 1.12 5.54
C ALA A 264 -10.52 2.08 5.07
N ARG A 265 -10.27 3.38 5.05
CA ARG A 265 -11.20 4.41 4.57
C ARG A 265 -11.54 4.29 3.07
N LEU A 266 -10.74 3.57 2.29
CA LEU A 266 -11.06 3.27 0.89
C LEU A 266 -12.13 2.17 0.77
N GLY A 267 -13.33 2.48 1.18
CA GLY A 267 -14.51 1.63 1.04
C GLY A 267 -15.10 1.12 2.35
N TRP A 268 -14.51 1.44 3.51
CA TRP A 268 -15.08 1.18 4.83
C TRP A 268 -15.11 2.46 5.67
N SER A 269 -16.06 2.57 6.60
CA SER A 269 -16.14 3.69 7.53
C SER A 269 -16.77 3.28 8.85
N HIS A 270 -16.42 4.00 9.92
CA HIS A 270 -17.05 3.94 11.23
C HIS A 270 -17.54 5.33 11.60
N GLY A 271 -18.83 5.61 11.36
CA GLY A 271 -19.37 6.96 11.54
C GLY A 271 -18.55 8.00 10.76
N ASP A 272 -18.25 9.12 11.42
CA ASP A 272 -17.48 10.24 10.87
C ASP A 272 -15.99 10.17 11.23
N GLU A 273 -15.52 9.08 11.85
CA GLU A 273 -14.14 8.92 12.27
C GLU A 273 -13.20 8.84 11.06
N GLU A 274 -12.27 9.78 11.00
CA GLU A 274 -11.28 9.90 9.92
C GLU A 274 -9.93 9.30 10.31
N ILE A 275 -9.55 9.41 11.60
CA ILE A 275 -8.26 8.99 12.14
C ILE A 275 -8.51 8.03 13.29
N PHE A 276 -7.92 6.85 13.20
CA PHE A 276 -8.09 5.79 14.22
C PHE A 276 -6.85 4.89 14.29
N SER A 277 -6.58 4.36 15.46
CA SER A 277 -5.48 3.40 15.64
C SER A 277 -5.80 2.04 15.01
N CYS A 278 -4.79 1.20 14.88
CA CYS A 278 -4.95 -0.18 14.38
C CYS A 278 -5.86 -1.00 15.32
N GLU A 279 -5.77 -0.79 16.63
CA GLU A 279 -6.61 -1.42 17.65
C GLU A 279 -8.07 -0.99 17.49
N GLN A 280 -8.32 0.30 17.28
CA GLN A 280 -9.66 0.83 17.01
C GLN A 280 -10.23 0.28 15.71
N LEU A 281 -9.39 0.18 14.65
CA LEU A 281 -9.81 -0.47 13.41
C LEU A 281 -10.29 -1.90 13.67
N VAL A 282 -9.50 -2.70 14.40
CA VAL A 282 -9.87 -4.08 14.75
C VAL A 282 -11.15 -4.13 15.56
N GLU A 283 -11.32 -3.24 16.54
CA GLU A 283 -12.52 -3.18 17.36
C GLU A 283 -13.78 -2.86 16.55
N TRP A 284 -13.69 -1.96 15.58
CA TRP A 284 -14.85 -1.44 14.84
C TRP A 284 -15.13 -2.14 13.52
N PHE A 285 -14.14 -2.85 12.95
CA PHE A 285 -14.24 -3.36 11.59
C PHE A 285 -15.35 -4.38 11.39
N ASP A 286 -16.27 -4.13 10.47
CA ASP A 286 -17.32 -5.08 10.07
C ASP A 286 -17.50 -5.08 8.55
N LEU A 287 -17.77 -6.26 7.98
CA LEU A 287 -17.98 -6.42 6.54
C LEU A 287 -19.25 -5.73 6.06
N THR A 288 -20.27 -5.61 6.92
CA THR A 288 -21.54 -4.93 6.59
C THR A 288 -21.38 -3.41 6.47
N SER A 289 -20.31 -2.85 7.00
CA SER A 289 -19.97 -1.43 6.90
C SER A 289 -19.11 -1.11 5.66
N ILE A 290 -18.80 -2.10 4.83
CA ILE A 290 -18.12 -1.88 3.56
C ILE A 290 -19.12 -1.32 2.54
N ASN A 291 -18.79 -0.19 1.95
CA ASN A 291 -19.57 0.42 0.88
C ASN A 291 -19.54 -0.46 -0.37
N CYS A 292 -20.69 -0.66 -1.02
CA CYS A 292 -20.77 -1.44 -2.27
C CYS A 292 -20.27 -0.69 -3.51
N ALA A 293 -20.10 0.64 -3.43
CA ALA A 293 -19.57 1.48 -4.52
C ALA A 293 -18.03 1.54 -4.50
N PRO A 294 -17.37 1.65 -5.66
CA PRO A 294 -15.94 1.87 -5.74
C PRO A 294 -15.49 3.14 -5.03
N ALA A 295 -14.31 3.10 -4.39
CA ALA A 295 -13.68 4.26 -3.78
C ALA A 295 -12.61 4.84 -4.72
N LYS A 296 -12.47 6.17 -4.73
CA LYS A 296 -11.41 6.86 -5.50
C LYS A 296 -10.19 7.09 -4.64
N PHE A 297 -9.02 6.78 -5.19
CA PHE A 297 -7.74 7.11 -4.58
C PHE A 297 -7.48 8.61 -4.66
N ASN A 298 -7.14 9.22 -3.52
CA ASN A 298 -6.83 10.64 -3.40
C ASN A 298 -5.47 10.80 -2.69
N PRO A 299 -4.39 11.15 -3.42
CA PRO A 299 -3.05 11.33 -2.85
C PRO A 299 -2.99 12.46 -1.81
N GLU A 300 -3.73 13.55 -2.02
CA GLU A 300 -3.74 14.70 -1.10
C GLU A 300 -4.34 14.29 0.26
N LYS A 301 -5.40 13.49 0.24
CA LYS A 301 -6.00 12.96 1.48
C LYS A 301 -5.04 12.02 2.21
N LEU A 302 -4.29 11.18 1.49
CA LEU A 302 -3.27 10.31 2.09
C LEU A 302 -2.14 11.14 2.71
N SER A 303 -1.64 12.16 1.99
CA SER A 303 -0.61 13.07 2.49
C SER A 303 -1.08 13.82 3.74
N TRP A 304 -2.28 14.36 3.73
CA TRP A 304 -2.89 15.01 4.90
C TRP A 304 -2.98 14.04 6.09
N LEU A 305 -3.44 12.82 5.85
CA LEU A 305 -3.58 11.81 6.91
C LEU A 305 -2.22 11.46 7.51
N ASN A 306 -1.20 11.26 6.66
CA ASN A 306 0.16 10.99 7.11
C ASN A 306 0.72 12.13 7.98
N GLN A 307 0.44 13.39 7.60
CA GLN A 307 0.82 14.54 8.43
C GLN A 307 0.18 14.49 9.83
N GLN A 308 -1.10 14.06 9.95
CA GLN A 308 -1.71 13.95 11.28
C GLN A 308 -1.01 12.90 12.16
N TYR A 309 -0.62 11.76 11.57
CA TYR A 309 0.15 10.74 12.28
C TYR A 309 1.56 11.22 12.65
N LEU A 310 2.24 11.93 11.76
CA LEU A 310 3.56 12.53 12.06
C LEU A 310 3.52 13.47 13.26
N LYS A 311 2.51 14.33 13.35
CA LYS A 311 2.36 15.29 14.46
C LYS A 311 2.30 14.59 15.82
N THR A 312 1.65 13.45 15.90
CA THR A 312 1.43 12.70 17.14
C THR A 312 2.49 11.62 17.39
N ALA A 313 3.29 11.28 16.38
CA ALA A 313 4.30 10.24 16.46
C ALA A 313 5.41 10.58 17.47
N ASP A 314 5.96 9.54 18.09
CA ASP A 314 7.10 9.63 18.99
C ASP A 314 8.35 10.14 18.27
N ASN A 315 9.02 11.15 18.85
CA ASN A 315 10.15 11.80 18.22
C ASN A 315 11.37 10.86 18.06
N ALA A 316 11.58 9.92 18.98
CA ALA A 316 12.69 8.99 18.88
C ALA A 316 12.44 7.97 17.75
N ARG A 317 11.20 7.56 17.54
CA ARG A 317 10.81 6.75 16.39
C ARG A 317 11.01 7.52 15.07
N LEU A 318 10.53 8.77 15.00
CA LEU A 318 10.72 9.60 13.80
C LEU A 318 12.19 9.83 13.49
N ALA A 319 13.02 10.12 14.50
CA ALA A 319 14.46 10.28 14.32
C ALA A 319 15.10 9.05 13.67
N LYS A 320 14.73 7.84 14.11
CA LYS A 320 15.20 6.58 13.49
C LYS A 320 14.76 6.44 12.04
N LEU A 321 13.55 6.88 11.70
CA LEU A 321 13.03 6.81 10.33
C LEU A 321 13.66 7.85 9.40
N VAL A 322 14.03 9.00 9.93
CA VAL A 322 14.64 10.13 9.18
C VAL A 322 16.14 9.93 8.95
N THR A 323 16.84 9.28 9.89
CA THR A 323 18.31 9.08 9.83
C THR A 323 18.78 8.50 8.49
N PRO A 324 18.18 7.43 7.92
CA PRO A 324 18.64 6.88 6.64
C PRO A 324 18.56 7.88 5.47
N PHE A 325 17.55 8.76 5.46
CA PHE A 325 17.41 9.80 4.43
C PHE A 325 18.52 10.85 4.57
N LEU A 326 18.78 11.32 5.81
CA LEU A 326 19.88 12.28 6.09
C LEU A 326 21.23 11.71 5.74
N GLU A 327 21.49 10.46 6.09
CA GLU A 327 22.76 9.77 5.75
C GLU A 327 22.95 9.61 4.24
N ALA A 328 21.87 9.31 3.50
CA ALA A 328 21.88 9.24 2.04
C ALA A 328 22.26 10.60 1.41
N ASP A 329 21.86 11.71 2.04
CA ASP A 329 22.22 13.07 1.65
C ASP A 329 23.62 13.51 2.15
N GLY A 330 24.37 12.61 2.77
CA GLY A 330 25.73 12.86 3.26
C GLY A 330 25.78 13.69 4.54
N CYS A 331 24.69 13.71 5.33
CA CYS A 331 24.65 14.36 6.63
C CYS A 331 25.20 13.45 7.72
N ASP A 332 26.09 13.98 8.57
CA ASP A 332 26.53 13.31 9.80
C ASP A 332 25.60 13.73 10.97
N THR A 333 24.65 12.86 11.28
CA THR A 333 23.69 13.13 12.36
C THR A 333 24.29 13.10 13.77
N ALA A 334 25.50 12.54 13.92
CA ALA A 334 26.23 12.54 15.19
C ALA A 334 27.01 13.85 15.44
N ALA A 335 27.39 14.56 14.38
CA ALA A 335 28.16 15.81 14.47
C ALA A 335 27.29 17.07 14.56
N GLY A 336 25.97 16.95 14.41
CA GLY A 336 25.02 18.07 14.41
C GLY A 336 24.32 18.27 15.75
N PRO A 337 23.24 19.07 15.76
CA PRO A 337 22.38 19.22 16.92
C PRO A 337 21.60 17.93 17.21
N ASP A 338 21.03 17.83 18.40
CA ASP A 338 20.18 16.71 18.81
C ASP A 338 19.02 16.51 17.83
N LEU A 339 19.06 15.42 17.07
CA LEU A 339 18.05 15.09 16.05
C LEU A 339 16.63 14.99 16.62
N LEU A 340 16.47 14.59 17.90
CA LEU A 340 15.15 14.55 18.55
C LEU A 340 14.53 15.95 18.63
N LYS A 341 15.35 16.97 18.95
CA LYS A 341 14.91 18.36 19.02
C LYS A 341 14.61 18.93 17.64
N VAL A 342 15.43 18.58 16.65
CA VAL A 342 15.21 18.96 15.24
C VAL A 342 13.90 18.38 14.73
N VAL A 343 13.65 17.09 14.93
CA VAL A 343 12.39 16.42 14.58
C VAL A 343 11.20 17.10 15.26
N ASN A 344 11.30 17.38 16.56
CA ASN A 344 10.23 18.07 17.29
C ASN A 344 9.91 19.47 16.72
N LEU A 345 10.91 20.18 16.24
CA LEU A 345 10.73 21.51 15.62
C LEU A 345 10.05 21.43 14.24
N LEU A 346 10.30 20.36 13.48
CA LEU A 346 9.95 20.28 12.05
C LEU A 346 8.71 19.44 11.76
N LYS A 347 8.40 18.41 12.55
CA LYS A 347 7.38 17.39 12.23
C LYS A 347 5.97 17.91 11.97
N GLU A 348 5.60 19.07 12.50
CA GLU A 348 4.28 19.68 12.26
C GLU A 348 4.16 20.35 10.88
N ARG A 349 5.27 20.57 10.20
CA ARG A 349 5.38 21.37 8.98
C ARG A 349 5.50 20.54 7.69
N VAL A 350 5.60 19.24 7.83
CA VAL A 350 5.88 18.29 6.74
C VAL A 350 4.84 17.18 6.71
N SER A 351 4.74 16.52 5.58
CA SER A 351 3.75 15.45 5.36
C SER A 351 4.35 14.06 5.32
N THR A 352 5.68 13.92 5.16
CA THR A 352 6.37 12.64 5.12
C THR A 352 7.68 12.70 5.92
N THR A 353 8.26 11.53 6.25
CA THR A 353 9.59 11.46 6.88
C THR A 353 10.71 11.83 5.91
N ALA A 354 10.50 11.66 4.60
CA ALA A 354 11.41 12.16 3.57
C ALA A 354 11.45 13.69 3.57
N GLU A 355 10.27 14.36 3.53
CA GLU A 355 10.19 15.81 3.66
C GLU A 355 10.77 16.32 4.99
N LEU A 356 10.63 15.53 6.07
CA LEU A 356 11.20 15.86 7.36
C LEU A 356 12.74 15.83 7.32
N ALA A 357 13.31 14.86 6.60
CA ALA A 357 14.74 14.78 6.37
C ALA A 357 15.23 15.97 5.54
N ASP A 358 14.58 16.26 4.41
CA ASP A 358 14.92 17.40 3.55
C ASP A 358 14.93 18.72 4.34
N ALA A 359 13.87 18.94 5.15
CA ALA A 359 13.76 20.12 6.00
C ALA A 359 14.80 20.16 7.14
N ALA A 360 15.43 19.03 7.48
CA ALA A 360 16.43 18.94 8.52
C ALA A 360 17.89 19.08 8.01
N VAL A 361 18.14 18.93 6.71
CA VAL A 361 19.49 18.91 6.12
C VAL A 361 20.35 20.08 6.58
N TYR A 362 19.80 21.29 6.60
CA TYR A 362 20.58 22.48 6.98
C TYR A 362 21.05 22.48 8.44
N PHE A 363 20.49 21.66 9.30
CA PHE A 363 21.00 21.50 10.67
C PHE A 363 22.35 20.74 10.72
N PHE A 364 22.54 19.80 9.80
CA PHE A 364 23.70 18.90 9.78
C PHE A 364 24.73 19.27 8.72
N ARG A 365 24.31 19.98 7.67
CA ARG A 365 25.17 20.43 6.57
C ARG A 365 24.77 21.83 6.12
N PRO A 366 25.71 22.81 6.11
CA PRO A 366 25.41 24.14 5.57
C PRO A 366 24.99 24.06 4.10
N LEU A 367 23.86 24.69 3.76
CA LEU A 367 23.41 24.81 2.38
C LEU A 367 23.89 26.11 1.76
N GLU A 368 24.18 26.07 0.46
CA GLU A 368 24.48 27.28 -0.33
C GLU A 368 23.16 27.97 -0.71
N PRO A 369 22.92 29.24 -0.31
CA PRO A 369 21.73 29.95 -0.72
C PRO A 369 21.68 30.14 -2.24
N ALA A 370 20.50 29.99 -2.84
CA ALA A 370 20.29 30.31 -4.25
C ALA A 370 20.63 31.78 -4.57
N ALA A 371 21.10 32.04 -5.77
CA ALA A 371 21.53 33.39 -6.19
C ALA A 371 20.41 34.43 -6.04
N GLU A 372 19.17 34.01 -6.32
CA GLU A 372 17.98 34.84 -6.18
C GLU A 372 17.73 35.25 -4.71
N LEU A 373 17.94 34.32 -3.75
CA LEU A 373 17.81 34.59 -2.34
C LEU A 373 18.90 35.55 -1.83
N LYS A 374 20.13 35.38 -2.31
CA LYS A 374 21.22 36.31 -1.99
C LYS A 374 20.90 37.72 -2.51
N THR A 375 20.50 37.86 -3.77
CA THR A 375 20.11 39.14 -4.37
C THR A 375 18.94 39.81 -3.64
N LEU A 376 17.97 39.04 -3.19
CA LEU A 376 16.77 39.56 -2.53
C LEU A 376 17.04 39.98 -1.06
N HIS A 377 17.93 39.29 -0.35
CA HIS A 377 18.06 39.44 1.10
C HIS A 377 19.41 40.03 1.54
N PHE A 378 20.47 39.90 0.75
CA PHE A 378 21.80 40.42 1.10
C PHE A 378 21.98 41.83 0.52
N SER A 379 21.42 42.82 1.21
CA SER A 379 21.52 44.24 0.80
C SER A 379 22.66 44.98 1.54
N CYS A 380 23.12 46.07 0.97
CA CYS A 380 24.08 46.99 1.63
C CYS A 380 23.58 47.46 3.00
N GLU A 381 22.27 47.69 3.16
CA GLU A 381 21.66 48.11 4.42
C GLU A 381 21.68 47.05 5.50
N ALA A 382 21.59 45.76 5.11
CA ALA A 382 21.55 44.65 6.03
C ALA A 382 22.93 44.30 6.59
N LYS A 383 24.02 44.52 5.84
CA LYS A 383 25.38 44.15 6.22
C LYS A 383 25.83 44.72 7.56
N PRO A 384 25.71 46.05 7.86
CA PRO A 384 26.11 46.63 9.16
C PRO A 384 25.33 46.07 10.32
N VAL A 385 24.02 45.81 10.09
CA VAL A 385 23.14 45.25 11.14
C VAL A 385 23.51 43.81 11.45
N ILE A 386 23.84 43.02 10.44
CA ILE A 386 24.30 41.63 10.65
C ILE A 386 25.61 41.61 11.41
N ILE A 387 26.55 42.50 11.13
CA ILE A 387 27.82 42.61 11.86
C ILE A 387 27.58 42.98 13.34
N ASP A 388 26.73 43.96 13.61
CA ASP A 388 26.32 44.32 14.98
C ASP A 388 25.65 43.15 15.71
N LEU A 389 24.73 42.46 15.02
CA LEU A 389 24.06 41.27 15.54
C LEU A 389 25.03 40.14 15.88
N MET A 390 26.06 39.91 15.07
CA MET A 390 27.10 38.89 15.37
C MET A 390 27.81 39.22 16.70
N GLY A 391 28.16 40.50 16.92
CA GLY A 391 28.74 40.93 18.17
C GLY A 391 27.82 40.68 19.37
N LYS A 392 26.53 40.98 19.23
CA LYS A 392 25.52 40.72 20.30
C LYS A 392 25.36 39.23 20.57
N LEU A 393 25.19 38.40 19.50
CA LEU A 393 25.03 36.94 19.61
C LEU A 393 26.28 36.26 20.25
N ALA A 394 27.46 36.82 20.05
CA ALA A 394 28.68 36.31 20.69
C ALA A 394 28.69 36.47 22.21
N ALA A 395 27.98 37.49 22.75
CA ALA A 395 28.05 37.90 24.15
C ALA A 395 26.85 37.44 25.01
N VAL A 396 25.69 37.13 24.39
CA VAL A 396 24.47 36.81 25.15
C VAL A 396 24.43 35.35 25.59
N GLU A 397 23.62 35.02 26.61
CA GLU A 397 23.28 33.64 26.93
C GLU A 397 22.54 32.99 25.76
N TRP A 398 22.82 31.68 25.51
CA TRP A 398 22.29 31.00 24.32
C TRP A 398 20.95 30.35 24.66
N ASP A 399 19.91 31.17 24.69
CA ASP A 399 18.50 30.84 24.93
C ASP A 399 17.65 31.48 23.85
N ARG A 400 16.58 30.81 23.45
CA ARG A 400 15.69 31.21 22.35
C ARG A 400 15.14 32.63 22.51
N HIS A 401 14.68 32.98 23.73
CA HIS A 401 14.10 34.29 23.99
C HIS A 401 15.17 35.38 23.96
N ILE A 402 16.32 35.11 24.53
CA ILE A 402 17.46 36.05 24.55
C ILE A 402 18.00 36.26 23.13
N ILE A 403 18.08 35.20 22.31
CA ILE A 403 18.44 35.28 20.88
C ILE A 403 17.42 36.15 20.12
N HIS A 404 16.13 35.92 20.35
CA HIS A 404 15.06 36.74 19.73
C HIS A 404 15.21 38.21 20.08
N ASP A 405 15.44 38.55 21.38
CA ASP A 405 15.61 39.91 21.84
C ASP A 405 16.89 40.56 21.27
N ALA A 406 17.96 39.79 21.11
CA ALA A 406 19.19 40.28 20.47
C ALA A 406 18.93 40.66 18.98
N ILE A 407 18.19 39.85 18.25
CA ILE A 407 17.79 40.16 16.85
C ILE A 407 16.93 41.41 16.79
N LYS A 408 15.94 41.53 17.68
CA LYS A 408 15.05 42.69 17.77
C LYS A 408 15.81 43.97 18.16
N THR A 409 16.74 43.88 19.11
CA THR A 409 17.58 44.98 19.56
C THR A 409 18.49 45.49 18.43
N ALA A 410 19.12 44.58 17.68
CA ALA A 410 19.93 44.95 16.52
C ALA A 410 19.07 45.66 15.45
N ALA A 411 17.89 45.13 15.14
CA ALA A 411 16.96 45.77 14.19
C ALA A 411 16.59 47.19 14.62
N THR A 412 16.21 47.38 15.89
CA THR A 412 15.80 48.66 16.43
C THR A 412 16.96 49.68 16.44
N ALA A 413 18.18 49.26 16.83
CA ALA A 413 19.36 50.11 16.87
C ALA A 413 19.71 50.70 15.45
N HIS A 414 19.40 49.96 14.39
CA HIS A 414 19.63 50.38 13.00
C HIS A 414 18.37 50.95 12.32
N GLY A 415 17.27 51.16 13.06
CA GLY A 415 16.03 51.69 12.49
C GLY A 415 15.32 50.79 11.46
N LEU A 416 15.60 49.50 11.52
CA LEU A 416 15.04 48.51 10.57
C LEU A 416 13.87 47.74 11.21
N LYS A 417 12.95 47.29 10.37
CA LYS A 417 11.92 46.32 10.80
C LYS A 417 12.54 44.94 10.97
N LEU A 418 12.07 44.16 11.96
CA LEU A 418 12.55 42.82 12.28
C LEU A 418 12.72 41.91 11.05
N PRO A 419 11.78 41.82 10.08
CA PRO A 419 11.98 40.98 8.89
C PRO A 419 13.19 41.35 8.03
N LYS A 420 13.61 42.61 8.03
CA LYS A 420 14.80 43.09 7.28
C LYS A 420 16.12 42.61 7.86
N VAL A 421 16.11 42.09 9.09
CA VAL A 421 17.27 41.49 9.77
C VAL A 421 17.12 39.96 9.85
N ALA A 422 15.92 39.50 10.18
CA ALA A 422 15.64 38.08 10.36
C ALA A 422 15.75 37.26 9.04
N MET A 423 15.37 37.84 7.89
CA MET A 423 15.43 37.14 6.61
C MET A 423 16.87 36.97 6.09
N PRO A 424 17.72 38.02 6.04
CA PRO A 424 19.14 37.83 5.72
C PRO A 424 19.81 36.81 6.66
N LEU A 425 19.59 36.92 7.97
CA LEU A 425 20.13 35.99 8.96
C LEU A 425 19.68 34.54 8.66
N ARG A 426 18.42 34.35 8.36
CA ARG A 426 17.86 33.04 8.01
C ARG A 426 18.57 32.45 6.78
N VAL A 427 18.64 33.20 5.69
CA VAL A 427 19.29 32.76 4.44
C VAL A 427 20.77 32.46 4.66
N MET A 428 21.48 33.29 5.46
CA MET A 428 22.88 33.04 5.82
C MET A 428 23.09 31.70 6.53
N VAL A 429 22.19 31.40 7.47
CA VAL A 429 22.38 30.28 8.40
C VAL A 429 21.83 28.97 7.83
N THR A 430 20.72 29.02 7.11
CA THR A 430 20.02 27.83 6.62
C THR A 430 20.18 27.60 5.11
N GLY A 431 20.46 28.64 4.33
CA GLY A 431 20.39 28.60 2.87
C GLY A 431 18.98 28.80 2.31
N GLU A 432 17.95 28.83 3.17
CA GLU A 432 16.55 28.77 2.83
C GLU A 432 15.78 30.01 3.32
N ALA A 433 14.70 30.38 2.61
CA ALA A 433 13.82 31.46 3.02
C ALA A 433 12.63 30.99 3.89
N GLN A 434 12.17 29.76 3.67
CA GLN A 434 11.02 29.18 4.36
C GLN A 434 11.43 28.12 5.36
N THR A 435 11.56 28.51 6.62
CA THR A 435 11.97 27.63 7.73
C THR A 435 11.15 27.95 8.97
N PRO A 436 11.29 27.21 10.09
CA PRO A 436 10.80 27.64 11.41
C PRO A 436 11.32 29.02 11.83
N SER A 437 10.91 29.48 13.00
CA SER A 437 11.41 30.75 13.53
C SER A 437 12.92 30.74 13.69
N ILE A 438 13.58 31.83 13.30
CA ILE A 438 15.05 31.86 13.24
C ILE A 438 15.71 31.70 14.63
N ASP A 439 15.06 32.23 15.67
CA ASP A 439 15.49 32.06 17.07
C ASP A 439 15.57 30.57 17.48
N ALA A 440 14.56 29.77 17.13
CA ALA A 440 14.56 28.34 17.42
C ALA A 440 15.63 27.57 16.62
N ILE A 441 15.90 27.97 15.38
CA ILE A 441 16.96 27.38 14.56
C ILE A 441 18.32 27.68 15.16
N LEU A 442 18.60 28.94 15.53
CA LEU A 442 19.87 29.34 16.13
C LEU A 442 20.11 28.63 17.46
N GLU A 443 19.08 28.52 18.29
CA GLU A 443 19.16 27.79 19.57
C GLU A 443 19.67 26.34 19.34
N LEU A 444 19.09 25.63 18.38
CA LEU A 444 19.48 24.26 18.09
C LEU A 444 20.85 24.12 17.42
N LEU A 445 21.21 25.02 16.52
CA LEU A 445 22.53 25.04 15.88
C LEU A 445 23.67 25.33 16.85
N GLY A 446 23.37 26.08 17.92
CA GLY A 446 24.36 26.55 18.86
C GLY A 446 25.16 27.75 18.37
N ARG A 447 25.78 28.46 19.35
CA ARG A 447 26.52 29.72 19.13
C ARG A 447 27.63 29.56 18.08
N ALA A 448 28.47 28.54 18.29
CA ALA A 448 29.70 28.37 17.48
C ALA A 448 29.35 28.16 15.97
N GLU A 449 28.44 27.26 15.68
CA GLU A 449 28.05 26.97 14.29
C GLU A 449 27.28 28.15 13.66
N THR A 450 26.40 28.80 14.43
CA THR A 450 25.70 30.00 13.97
C THR A 450 26.67 31.10 13.53
N LEU A 451 27.61 31.50 14.40
CA LEU A 451 28.59 32.54 14.10
C LEU A 451 29.53 32.15 12.95
N LYS A 452 29.92 30.89 12.88
CA LYS A 452 30.71 30.36 11.77
C LYS A 452 29.99 30.52 10.42
N ARG A 453 28.70 30.14 10.35
CA ARG A 453 27.88 30.30 9.12
C ARG A 453 27.68 31.76 8.77
N MET A 454 27.36 32.59 9.73
CA MET A 454 27.24 34.04 9.52
C MET A 454 28.54 34.63 8.95
N ASN A 455 29.69 34.32 9.55
CA ASN A 455 30.98 34.84 9.13
C ASN A 455 31.32 34.39 7.69
N SER A 456 31.10 33.14 7.35
CA SER A 456 31.39 32.61 6.01
C SER A 456 30.59 33.29 4.89
N ARG A 457 29.44 33.92 5.22
CA ARG A 457 28.52 34.57 4.25
C ARG A 457 28.65 36.09 4.22
N LEU A 458 29.45 36.70 5.07
CA LEU A 458 29.60 38.18 5.07
C LEU A 458 30.14 38.73 3.73
N ALA A 459 30.96 37.94 3.04
CA ALA A 459 31.51 38.31 1.71
C ALA A 459 30.42 38.31 0.61
N ASP A 460 29.34 37.63 0.79
CA ASP A 460 28.22 37.56 -0.18
C ASP A 460 27.39 38.86 -0.22
N PHE A 461 27.56 39.74 0.79
CA PHE A 461 26.88 41.03 0.80
C PHE A 461 27.61 42.03 -0.11
N PRO A 462 26.88 42.89 -0.84
CA PRO A 462 27.47 43.93 -1.62
C PRO A 462 28.32 44.86 -0.73
N ALA A 463 29.30 45.52 -1.40
CA ALA A 463 30.23 46.45 -0.76
C ALA A 463 29.52 47.67 -0.14
#